data_a623a1f785f0cb751ca54bbc3f07a615
#
_entry.id   a623a1f785f0cb751ca54bbc3f07a615
#
_cell.length_a   1.000
_cell.length_b   1.000
_cell.length_c   1.000
_cell.angle_alpha   90.00
_cell.angle_beta   90.00
_cell.angle_gamma   90.00
#
_symmetry.space_group_name_H-M   'P 1'
#
loop_
_entity.id
_entity.type
_entity.pdbx_description
1 polymer ?
#
loop_
_entity_poly.entity_id
_entity_poly.type
_entity_poly.pdbx_seq_one_letter_code
_entity_poly.pdbx_strand_id
1 'polypeptide(L)'
;MNNQDTSRHFIQRIIDEDSKSSKFDNRVHTRFPPEPNGYLHIGHAKAICLNFSLADEYQGKCNLRFDDTNPTAEDEEYVKSIQSDVKWLGYNWDNLCFASDYFQQMYDYAIQLITNGSAYVCDLSADEIHEKRGSLTSPGQDSPFRNRSIEENLVLFKQMKNGDFENGSHTLRAKIDMAHANMNMRDPVIYRILHAHHHRTGNDWCIYPMYDWAHGLEDSIEKITHSLCTLEFQDHRPIYDWFLDQLDVYHPQQIEFARLNLSYTVMSKRKLKKLVDDNLVSGWDDPRMPTISGFRRRGYSPKSIQNFMFEVGIAKRDNVMEIAKLESTLREDLNKRCERRMAVLNPLKVVITNYPEDQVETLRAVNNPENESDGKRDLPFSKEIYIEKDDFMEDPPKKFFRLSPGREVRLRYAYFITCEEVIKDSEGNITELHCKYDPETKGGNAPDGRKVKATLHWVSASNSIDAEIRKYDRLFHKPEPDKEDNFMDAINPNSLEVLSNCKLEPSLMDVQIGDTVLFGKWSGTEVKIDGKEYSIMKESDIMGISKGKK
;
A
#
# COMPACT_ATOMS: atom_id res chain seq x y z
N MET A 1 3.85 -15.23 29.62
CA MET A 1 2.47 -14.74 29.86
C MET A 1 2.54 -13.23 29.92
N ASN A 2 2.43 -12.53 28.80
CA ASN A 2 2.28 -11.08 28.75
C ASN A 2 0.83 -10.80 28.42
N ASN A 3 0.05 -10.41 29.43
CA ASN A 3 -1.25 -9.81 29.27
C ASN A 3 -1.08 -8.44 28.59
N GLN A 4 -1.07 -8.41 27.26
CA GLN A 4 -1.54 -7.26 26.53
C GLN A 4 -3.06 -7.39 26.48
N ASP A 5 -3.73 -6.74 27.41
CA ASP A 5 -5.16 -6.45 27.35
C ASP A 5 -5.38 -5.42 26.23
N THR A 6 -5.22 -5.89 24.99
CA THR A 6 -5.54 -5.09 23.80
C THR A 6 -7.05 -4.93 23.79
N SER A 7 -7.52 -3.71 24.08
CA SER A 7 -8.96 -3.43 24.11
C SER A 7 -9.59 -3.84 22.77
N ARG A 8 -10.51 -4.83 22.83
CA ARG A 8 -11.22 -5.34 21.65
C ARG A 8 -11.92 -4.21 20.90
N HIS A 9 -11.71 -4.12 19.60
CA HIS A 9 -12.43 -3.15 18.77
C HIS A 9 -13.89 -3.58 18.56
N PHE A 10 -14.73 -2.68 18.05
CA PHE A 10 -16.18 -2.89 18.03
C PHE A 10 -16.62 -4.10 17.18
N ILE A 11 -15.90 -4.45 16.09
CA ILE A 11 -16.24 -5.63 15.27
C ILE A 11 -15.96 -6.92 16.06
N GLN A 12 -14.85 -7.02 16.77
CA GLN A 12 -14.57 -8.17 17.64
C GLN A 12 -15.66 -8.34 18.71
N ARG A 13 -16.17 -7.23 19.28
CA ARG A 13 -17.27 -7.31 20.26
C ARG A 13 -18.54 -7.83 19.63
N ILE A 14 -18.88 -7.43 18.40
CA ILE A 14 -20.03 -7.96 17.66
C ILE A 14 -19.86 -9.47 17.44
N ILE A 15 -18.69 -9.91 16.95
CA ILE A 15 -18.41 -11.34 16.74
C ILE A 15 -18.49 -12.13 18.06
N ASP A 16 -17.98 -11.58 19.16
CA ASP A 16 -18.07 -12.20 20.49
C ASP A 16 -19.52 -12.34 20.97
N GLU A 17 -20.38 -11.36 20.71
CA GLU A 17 -21.80 -11.39 21.03
C GLU A 17 -22.57 -12.40 20.16
N ASP A 18 -22.29 -12.41 18.86
CA ASP A 18 -22.88 -13.36 17.91
C ASP A 18 -22.44 -14.81 18.23
N SER A 19 -21.19 -15.00 18.66
CA SER A 19 -20.71 -16.31 19.14
C SER A 19 -21.41 -16.77 20.41
N LYS A 20 -21.65 -15.87 21.39
CA LYS A 20 -22.40 -16.19 22.61
C LYS A 20 -23.84 -16.57 22.34
N SER A 21 -24.47 -15.94 21.34
CA SER A 21 -25.84 -16.24 20.94
C SER A 21 -25.95 -17.41 19.95
N SER A 22 -24.83 -17.96 19.50
CA SER A 22 -24.75 -18.97 18.42
C SER A 22 -25.43 -18.56 17.13
N LYS A 23 -25.46 -17.26 16.83
CA LYS A 23 -26.18 -16.68 15.68
C LYS A 23 -25.76 -17.30 14.35
N PHE A 24 -24.49 -17.65 14.18
CA PHE A 24 -23.95 -18.27 12.97
C PHE A 24 -23.34 -19.65 13.26
N ASP A 25 -23.89 -20.40 14.21
CA ASP A 25 -23.35 -21.69 14.66
C ASP A 25 -21.89 -21.59 15.12
N ASN A 26 -21.53 -20.47 15.74
CA ASN A 26 -20.17 -20.11 16.17
C ASN A 26 -19.13 -20.02 15.03
N ARG A 27 -19.59 -19.88 13.78
CA ARG A 27 -18.70 -19.69 12.65
C ARG A 27 -18.33 -18.21 12.49
N VAL A 28 -17.09 -17.97 12.06
CA VAL A 28 -16.65 -16.67 11.55
C VAL A 28 -16.16 -16.89 10.13
N HIS A 29 -16.85 -16.30 9.17
CA HIS A 29 -16.52 -16.39 7.76
C HIS A 29 -16.58 -14.99 7.16
N THR A 30 -15.44 -14.46 6.78
CA THR A 30 -15.27 -13.14 6.17
C THR A 30 -14.88 -13.27 4.71
N ARG A 31 -14.76 -12.16 4.00
CA ARG A 31 -14.23 -12.12 2.63
C ARG A 31 -13.57 -10.79 2.32
N PHE A 32 -12.60 -10.79 1.43
CA PHE A 32 -12.07 -9.62 0.76
C PHE A 32 -12.55 -9.64 -0.71
N PRO A 33 -13.45 -8.70 -1.12
CA PRO A 33 -14.10 -8.72 -2.43
C PRO A 33 -13.61 -7.59 -3.35
N PRO A 34 -12.36 -7.60 -3.86
CA PRO A 34 -11.90 -6.55 -4.75
C PRO A 34 -12.50 -6.68 -6.15
N GLU A 35 -12.83 -5.55 -6.79
CA GLU A 35 -13.01 -5.50 -8.24
C GLU A 35 -11.66 -5.67 -8.93
N PRO A 36 -11.52 -6.58 -9.95
CA PRO A 36 -10.28 -6.79 -10.67
C PRO A 36 -10.05 -5.72 -11.75
N ASN A 37 -10.08 -4.47 -11.37
CA ASN A 37 -10.06 -3.30 -12.25
C ASN A 37 -8.89 -2.34 -11.97
N GLY A 38 -7.90 -2.73 -11.15
CA GLY A 38 -6.70 -1.94 -10.82
C GLY A 38 -5.86 -2.55 -9.73
N TYR A 39 -4.69 -1.96 -9.51
CA TYR A 39 -3.76 -2.35 -8.46
C TYR A 39 -4.27 -1.95 -7.08
N LEU A 40 -3.99 -2.79 -6.07
CA LEU A 40 -4.34 -2.50 -4.69
C LEU A 40 -3.47 -1.38 -4.11
N HIS A 41 -4.08 -0.52 -3.30
CA HIS A 41 -3.39 0.53 -2.55
C HIS A 41 -3.46 0.27 -1.04
N ILE A 42 -2.77 1.09 -0.25
CA ILE A 42 -2.68 0.94 1.21
C ILE A 42 -4.04 0.91 1.91
N GLY A 43 -5.07 1.56 1.35
CA GLY A 43 -6.44 1.47 1.86
C GLY A 43 -7.02 0.06 1.80
N HIS A 44 -6.74 -0.68 0.72
CA HIS A 44 -7.13 -2.10 0.60
C HIS A 44 -6.39 -2.99 1.59
N ALA A 45 -5.11 -2.67 1.92
CA ALA A 45 -4.38 -3.42 2.93
C ALA A 45 -5.07 -3.41 4.30
N LYS A 46 -5.79 -2.32 4.65
CA LYS A 46 -6.60 -2.27 5.88
C LYS A 46 -7.73 -3.30 5.85
N ALA A 47 -8.47 -3.38 4.75
CA ALA A 47 -9.55 -4.36 4.59
C ALA A 47 -9.01 -5.80 4.57
N ILE A 48 -7.89 -6.05 3.87
CA ILE A 48 -7.22 -7.35 3.85
C ILE A 48 -6.82 -7.75 5.28
N CYS A 49 -6.02 -6.92 5.95
CA CYS A 49 -5.56 -7.22 7.31
C CYS A 49 -6.73 -7.46 8.27
N LEU A 50 -7.81 -6.68 8.16
CA LEU A 50 -8.99 -6.84 9.03
C LEU A 50 -9.69 -8.18 8.78
N ASN A 51 -10.06 -8.48 7.53
CA ASN A 51 -10.84 -9.68 7.20
C ASN A 51 -10.07 -10.96 7.52
N PHE A 52 -8.82 -11.04 7.08
CA PHE A 52 -7.98 -12.22 7.30
C PHE A 52 -7.59 -12.40 8.76
N SER A 53 -7.20 -11.32 9.48
CA SER A 53 -6.83 -11.44 10.89
C SER A 53 -8.00 -11.82 11.79
N LEU A 54 -9.23 -11.37 11.48
CA LEU A 54 -10.41 -11.82 12.21
C LEU A 54 -10.70 -13.30 11.96
N ALA A 55 -10.59 -13.76 10.71
CA ALA A 55 -10.73 -15.18 10.40
C ALA A 55 -9.70 -16.02 11.17
N ASP A 56 -8.43 -15.62 11.15
CA ASP A 56 -7.36 -16.31 11.90
C ASP A 56 -7.61 -16.31 13.41
N GLU A 57 -7.98 -15.17 13.99
CA GLU A 57 -8.21 -15.00 15.43
C GLU A 57 -9.34 -15.91 15.94
N TYR A 58 -10.41 -16.01 15.16
CA TYR A 58 -11.58 -16.82 15.53
C TYR A 58 -11.56 -18.22 14.91
N GLN A 59 -10.45 -18.68 14.35
CA GLN A 59 -10.30 -20.00 13.69
C GLN A 59 -11.39 -20.22 12.62
N GLY A 60 -11.74 -19.16 11.94
CA GLY A 60 -12.75 -19.10 10.89
C GLY A 60 -12.17 -19.21 9.50
N LYS A 61 -12.86 -18.63 8.53
CA LYS A 61 -12.47 -18.64 7.11
C LYS A 61 -12.49 -17.23 6.54
N CYS A 62 -11.64 -17.00 5.52
CA CYS A 62 -11.67 -15.78 4.72
C CYS A 62 -11.57 -16.12 3.23
N ASN A 63 -12.57 -15.73 2.45
CA ASN A 63 -12.55 -15.88 1.00
C ASN A 63 -11.88 -14.68 0.32
N LEU A 64 -11.19 -14.92 -0.79
CA LEU A 64 -10.88 -13.90 -1.79
C LEU A 64 -11.91 -14.02 -2.90
N ARG A 65 -12.79 -13.01 -3.05
CA ARG A 65 -13.83 -12.99 -4.08
C ARG A 65 -13.60 -11.82 -5.03
N PHE A 66 -13.42 -12.10 -6.28
CA PHE A 66 -13.38 -11.06 -7.30
C PHE A 66 -14.80 -10.64 -7.69
N ASP A 67 -15.13 -9.36 -7.49
CA ASP A 67 -16.34 -8.76 -8.02
C ASP A 67 -16.12 -8.42 -9.50
N ASP A 68 -16.30 -9.42 -10.34
CA ASP A 68 -16.17 -9.34 -11.80
C ASP A 68 -17.53 -9.16 -12.49
N THR A 69 -18.34 -8.21 -12.01
CA THR A 69 -19.66 -7.88 -12.55
C THR A 69 -19.65 -6.84 -13.68
N ASN A 70 -18.47 -6.26 -13.98
CA ASN A 70 -18.31 -5.20 -14.99
C ASN A 70 -17.27 -5.56 -16.05
N PRO A 71 -17.68 -6.23 -17.16
CA PRO A 71 -16.76 -6.77 -18.15
C PRO A 71 -15.87 -5.74 -18.88
N THR A 72 -16.23 -4.45 -18.83
CA THR A 72 -15.47 -3.40 -19.53
C THR A 72 -14.33 -2.80 -18.72
N ALA A 73 -14.21 -3.15 -17.44
CA ALA A 73 -13.26 -2.54 -16.53
C ALA A 73 -12.25 -3.57 -15.93
N GLU A 74 -12.43 -4.84 -16.20
CA GLU A 74 -11.75 -5.96 -15.55
C GLU A 74 -10.68 -6.58 -16.45
N ASP A 75 -9.54 -6.96 -15.85
CA ASP A 75 -8.42 -7.56 -16.54
C ASP A 75 -7.78 -8.67 -15.69
N GLU A 76 -7.33 -9.74 -16.36
CA GLU A 76 -6.63 -10.87 -15.74
C GLU A 76 -5.31 -10.44 -15.06
N GLU A 77 -4.68 -9.37 -15.55
CA GLU A 77 -3.49 -8.78 -14.93
C GLU A 77 -3.78 -8.34 -13.50
N TYR A 78 -4.93 -7.66 -13.28
CA TYR A 78 -5.31 -7.21 -11.94
C TYR A 78 -5.67 -8.37 -11.02
N VAL A 79 -6.33 -9.43 -11.54
CA VAL A 79 -6.59 -10.66 -10.78
C VAL A 79 -5.30 -11.25 -10.24
N LYS A 80 -4.26 -11.38 -11.08
CA LYS A 80 -2.95 -11.91 -10.70
C LYS A 80 -2.22 -10.99 -9.70
N SER A 81 -2.26 -9.68 -9.95
CA SER A 81 -1.64 -8.68 -9.06
C SER A 81 -2.27 -8.70 -7.67
N ILE A 82 -3.59 -8.71 -7.57
CA ILE A 82 -4.33 -8.75 -6.31
C ILE A 82 -4.00 -10.02 -5.52
N GLN A 83 -3.99 -11.18 -6.16
CA GLN A 83 -3.59 -12.42 -5.51
C GLN A 83 -2.15 -12.37 -4.99
N SER A 84 -1.23 -11.82 -5.79
CA SER A 84 0.17 -11.63 -5.39
C SER A 84 0.29 -10.70 -4.18
N ASP A 85 -0.47 -9.63 -4.14
CA ASP A 85 -0.44 -8.65 -3.05
C ASP A 85 -1.00 -9.20 -1.74
N VAL A 86 -2.10 -9.96 -1.78
CA VAL A 86 -2.66 -10.65 -0.59
C VAL A 86 -1.66 -11.66 -0.04
N LYS A 87 -1.04 -12.48 -0.91
CA LYS A 87 0.01 -13.43 -0.51
C LYS A 87 1.24 -12.72 0.06
N TRP A 88 1.67 -11.64 -0.58
CA TRP A 88 2.82 -10.87 -0.10
C TRP A 88 2.55 -10.25 1.27
N LEU A 89 1.33 -9.80 1.55
CA LEU A 89 0.93 -9.34 2.89
C LEU A 89 0.92 -10.47 3.93
N GLY A 90 1.18 -11.73 3.54
CA GLY A 90 1.28 -12.88 4.43
C GLY A 90 -0.03 -13.64 4.65
N TYR A 91 -1.05 -13.38 3.85
CA TYR A 91 -2.36 -14.03 3.98
C TYR A 91 -2.62 -15.05 2.87
N ASN A 92 -3.38 -16.09 3.23
CA ASN A 92 -3.90 -17.07 2.31
C ASN A 92 -5.42 -17.14 2.47
N TRP A 93 -6.12 -17.25 1.38
CA TRP A 93 -7.57 -17.39 1.37
C TRP A 93 -8.00 -18.86 1.42
N ASP A 94 -9.19 -19.11 2.01
CA ASP A 94 -9.78 -20.45 2.05
C ASP A 94 -10.38 -20.83 0.70
N ASN A 95 -11.13 -19.91 0.08
CA ASN A 95 -11.70 -20.10 -1.25
C ASN A 95 -11.40 -18.90 -2.13
N LEU A 96 -11.14 -19.19 -3.41
CA LEU A 96 -11.07 -18.20 -4.48
C LEU A 96 -12.39 -18.23 -5.24
N CYS A 97 -13.14 -17.13 -5.18
CA CYS A 97 -14.46 -17.00 -5.76
C CYS A 97 -14.50 -15.86 -6.77
N PHE A 98 -15.46 -15.91 -7.68
CA PHE A 98 -15.74 -14.85 -8.64
C PHE A 98 -17.25 -14.60 -8.67
N ALA A 99 -17.67 -13.34 -8.79
CA ALA A 99 -19.08 -12.99 -8.97
C ALA A 99 -19.70 -13.71 -10.17
N SER A 100 -18.93 -13.86 -11.25
CA SER A 100 -19.32 -14.55 -12.48
C SER A 100 -19.65 -16.04 -12.28
N ASP A 101 -19.13 -16.69 -11.22
CA ASP A 101 -19.50 -18.07 -10.88
C ASP A 101 -20.98 -18.19 -10.44
N TYR A 102 -21.58 -17.08 -10.01
CA TYR A 102 -22.94 -17.02 -9.47
C TYR A 102 -23.96 -16.36 -10.41
N PHE A 103 -23.57 -15.95 -11.63
CA PHE A 103 -24.45 -15.23 -12.56
C PHE A 103 -25.76 -15.96 -12.83
N GLN A 104 -25.73 -17.29 -13.02
CA GLN A 104 -26.95 -18.05 -13.24
C GLN A 104 -27.84 -18.06 -11.99
N GLN A 105 -27.27 -18.25 -10.80
CA GLN A 105 -28.04 -18.26 -9.55
C GLN A 105 -28.62 -16.88 -9.25
N MET A 106 -27.87 -15.81 -9.48
CA MET A 106 -28.38 -14.43 -9.35
C MET A 106 -29.48 -14.13 -10.36
N TYR A 107 -29.40 -14.67 -11.57
CA TYR A 107 -30.46 -14.57 -12.58
C TYR A 107 -31.75 -15.31 -12.11
N ASP A 108 -31.62 -16.51 -11.55
CA ASP A 108 -32.75 -17.28 -11.02
C ASP A 108 -33.40 -16.57 -9.83
N TYR A 109 -32.61 -15.94 -8.96
CA TYR A 109 -33.12 -15.07 -7.90
C TYR A 109 -33.88 -13.84 -8.45
N ALA A 110 -33.39 -13.25 -9.55
CA ALA A 110 -34.11 -12.15 -10.19
C ALA A 110 -35.47 -12.59 -10.78
N ILE A 111 -35.56 -13.79 -11.37
CA ILE A 111 -36.80 -14.43 -11.78
C ILE A 111 -37.75 -14.60 -10.58
N GLN A 112 -37.25 -15.07 -9.44
CA GLN A 112 -38.01 -15.20 -8.20
C GLN A 112 -38.53 -13.83 -7.74
N LEU A 113 -37.70 -12.79 -7.76
CA LEU A 113 -38.09 -11.44 -7.35
C LEU A 113 -39.17 -10.84 -8.25
N ILE A 114 -39.12 -11.10 -9.59
CA ILE A 114 -40.17 -10.70 -10.53
C ILE A 114 -41.45 -11.47 -10.22
N THR A 115 -41.39 -12.79 -10.00
CA THR A 115 -42.51 -13.65 -9.72
C THR A 115 -43.25 -13.24 -8.43
N ASN A 116 -42.51 -12.75 -7.44
CA ASN A 116 -43.05 -12.21 -6.19
C ASN A 116 -43.65 -10.79 -6.36
N GLY A 117 -43.53 -10.20 -7.56
CA GLY A 117 -44.02 -8.83 -7.83
C GLY A 117 -43.13 -7.74 -7.24
N SER A 118 -41.88 -8.10 -6.81
CA SER A 118 -40.92 -7.21 -6.17
C SER A 118 -39.84 -6.67 -7.14
N ALA A 119 -39.96 -6.94 -8.45
CA ALA A 119 -39.14 -6.34 -9.50
C ALA A 119 -39.92 -6.16 -10.80
N TYR A 120 -39.47 -5.25 -11.65
CA TYR A 120 -40.08 -4.95 -12.94
C TYR A 120 -39.04 -4.51 -13.97
N VAL A 121 -39.26 -4.80 -15.23
CA VAL A 121 -38.47 -4.30 -16.36
C VAL A 121 -38.89 -2.87 -16.68
N CYS A 122 -37.92 -1.99 -16.83
CA CYS A 122 -38.09 -0.57 -17.07
C CYS A 122 -37.38 -0.16 -18.37
N ASP A 123 -38.12 0.53 -19.26
CA ASP A 123 -37.60 0.95 -20.57
C ASP A 123 -37.13 2.41 -20.56
N LEU A 124 -37.06 3.04 -19.38
CA LEU A 124 -36.50 4.39 -19.24
C LEU A 124 -34.97 4.34 -19.44
N SER A 125 -34.48 5.37 -20.11
CA SER A 125 -33.03 5.63 -20.19
C SER A 125 -32.42 5.93 -18.79
N ALA A 126 -31.08 5.88 -18.69
CA ALA A 126 -30.38 6.20 -17.46
C ALA A 126 -30.68 7.63 -16.97
N ASP A 127 -30.77 8.60 -17.90
CA ASP A 127 -31.07 10.00 -17.57
C ASP A 127 -32.48 10.17 -17.03
N GLU A 128 -33.49 9.52 -17.66
CA GLU A 128 -34.86 9.54 -17.19
C GLU A 128 -35.04 8.84 -15.82
N ILE A 129 -34.32 7.74 -15.59
CA ILE A 129 -34.26 7.08 -14.27
C ILE A 129 -33.67 8.02 -13.23
N HIS A 130 -32.58 8.71 -13.56
CA HIS A 130 -31.92 9.67 -12.68
C HIS A 130 -32.88 10.83 -12.33
N GLU A 131 -33.52 11.42 -13.31
CA GLU A 131 -34.50 12.51 -13.10
C GLU A 131 -35.66 12.06 -12.20
N LYS A 132 -36.27 10.90 -12.52
CA LYS A 132 -37.42 10.36 -11.76
C LYS A 132 -37.05 9.89 -10.36
N ARG A 133 -35.78 9.59 -10.09
CA ARG A 133 -35.31 9.20 -8.74
C ARG A 133 -35.48 10.33 -7.72
N GLY A 134 -35.55 11.59 -8.18
CA GLY A 134 -35.67 12.76 -7.32
C GLY A 134 -34.35 13.14 -6.64
N SER A 135 -34.43 13.79 -5.49
CA SER A 135 -33.26 14.27 -4.73
C SER A 135 -33.40 13.93 -3.24
N LEU A 136 -32.40 14.30 -2.43
CA LEU A 136 -32.47 14.15 -0.97
C LEU A 136 -33.63 14.95 -0.34
N THR A 137 -34.08 16.02 -1.00
CA THR A 137 -35.13 16.92 -0.53
C THR A 137 -36.48 16.77 -1.25
N SER A 138 -36.52 15.96 -2.32
CA SER A 138 -37.73 15.70 -3.07
C SER A 138 -37.93 14.20 -3.31
N PRO A 139 -39.13 13.64 -3.14
CA PRO A 139 -39.39 12.24 -3.43
C PRO A 139 -39.23 11.95 -4.92
N GLY A 140 -38.98 10.68 -5.26
CA GLY A 140 -38.99 10.22 -6.63
C GLY A 140 -40.39 10.06 -7.17
N GLN A 141 -40.48 9.75 -8.47
CA GLN A 141 -41.72 9.48 -9.20
C GLN A 141 -41.69 8.04 -9.74
N ASP A 142 -42.83 7.39 -9.68
CA ASP A 142 -43.00 6.05 -10.24
C ASP A 142 -42.68 6.04 -11.75
N SER A 143 -42.03 4.97 -12.19
CA SER A 143 -41.86 4.69 -13.60
C SER A 143 -43.23 4.31 -14.20
N PRO A 144 -43.56 4.72 -15.44
CA PRO A 144 -44.78 4.25 -16.13
C PRO A 144 -44.82 2.72 -16.29
N PHE A 145 -43.66 2.06 -16.21
CA PHE A 145 -43.50 0.62 -16.35
C PHE A 145 -43.59 -0.16 -15.03
N ARG A 146 -43.70 0.53 -13.91
CA ARG A 146 -43.66 -0.05 -12.55
C ARG A 146 -44.78 -1.06 -12.28
N ASN A 147 -45.88 -0.93 -13.00
CA ASN A 147 -47.09 -1.74 -12.79
C ASN A 147 -47.36 -2.73 -13.95
N ARG A 148 -46.33 -3.09 -14.74
CA ARG A 148 -46.39 -4.19 -15.69
C ARG A 148 -46.80 -5.50 -15.00
N SER A 149 -47.50 -6.38 -15.72
CA SER A 149 -47.79 -7.71 -15.19
C SER A 149 -46.55 -8.55 -14.95
N ILE A 150 -46.65 -9.53 -14.07
CA ILE A 150 -45.54 -10.47 -13.79
C ILE A 150 -45.16 -11.19 -15.07
N GLU A 151 -46.12 -11.65 -15.85
CA GLU A 151 -45.93 -12.39 -17.10
C GLU A 151 -45.15 -11.56 -18.12
N GLU A 152 -45.51 -10.28 -18.30
CA GLU A 152 -44.82 -9.36 -19.22
C GLU A 152 -43.37 -9.12 -18.77
N ASN A 153 -43.15 -8.87 -17.48
CA ASN A 153 -41.82 -8.69 -16.91
C ASN A 153 -40.95 -9.93 -17.10
N LEU A 154 -41.47 -11.14 -16.91
CA LEU A 154 -40.73 -12.38 -17.13
C LEU A 154 -40.33 -12.56 -18.60
N VAL A 155 -41.21 -12.25 -19.55
CA VAL A 155 -40.94 -12.30 -20.99
C VAL A 155 -39.83 -11.32 -21.35
N LEU A 156 -39.95 -10.05 -20.92
CA LEU A 156 -38.97 -8.99 -21.20
C LEU A 156 -37.60 -9.30 -20.59
N PHE A 157 -37.58 -9.77 -19.34
CA PHE A 157 -36.29 -10.10 -18.69
C PHE A 157 -35.59 -11.28 -19.37
N LYS A 158 -36.33 -12.27 -19.86
CA LYS A 158 -35.79 -13.35 -20.67
C LYS A 158 -35.24 -12.84 -22.02
N GLN A 159 -35.94 -11.91 -22.66
CA GLN A 159 -35.46 -11.26 -23.89
C GLN A 159 -34.20 -10.42 -23.65
N MET A 160 -34.10 -9.71 -22.50
CA MET A 160 -32.88 -9.03 -22.10
C MET A 160 -31.69 -10.01 -22.04
N LYS A 161 -31.89 -11.19 -21.41
CA LYS A 161 -30.83 -12.22 -21.33
C LYS A 161 -30.47 -12.81 -22.69
N ASN A 162 -31.44 -12.96 -23.57
CA ASN A 162 -31.19 -13.51 -24.92
C ASN A 162 -30.48 -12.53 -25.86
N GLY A 163 -30.32 -11.26 -25.45
CA GLY A 163 -29.67 -10.23 -26.27
C GLY A 163 -30.59 -9.59 -27.32
N ASP A 164 -31.92 -9.68 -27.12
CA ASP A 164 -32.89 -9.13 -28.06
C ASP A 164 -32.98 -7.60 -28.02
N PHE A 165 -32.31 -6.97 -27.05
CA PHE A 165 -32.34 -5.52 -26.80
C PHE A 165 -30.96 -4.89 -26.82
N GLU A 166 -30.87 -3.63 -27.23
CA GLU A 166 -29.63 -2.88 -27.25
C GLU A 166 -29.21 -2.40 -25.85
N ASN A 167 -27.93 -2.04 -25.71
CA ASN A 167 -27.37 -1.48 -24.48
C ASN A 167 -28.18 -0.25 -24.01
N GLY A 168 -28.54 -0.25 -22.72
CA GLY A 168 -29.23 0.86 -22.09
C GLY A 168 -30.72 1.02 -22.42
N SER A 169 -31.30 0.14 -23.28
CA SER A 169 -32.70 0.23 -23.65
C SER A 169 -33.64 -0.28 -22.55
N HIS A 170 -33.23 -1.27 -21.79
CA HIS A 170 -33.99 -1.88 -20.71
C HIS A 170 -33.11 -2.14 -19.49
N THR A 171 -33.73 -2.02 -18.30
CA THR A 171 -33.11 -2.39 -17.03
C THR A 171 -34.12 -3.19 -16.19
N LEU A 172 -33.63 -4.10 -15.34
CA LEU A 172 -34.46 -4.67 -14.29
C LEU A 172 -34.31 -3.80 -13.04
N ARG A 173 -35.42 -3.39 -12.45
CA ARG A 173 -35.45 -2.57 -11.23
C ARG A 173 -36.18 -3.29 -10.11
N ALA A 174 -35.67 -3.17 -8.88
CA ALA A 174 -36.42 -3.56 -7.69
C ALA A 174 -37.66 -2.65 -7.52
N LYS A 175 -38.76 -3.19 -6.99
CA LYS A 175 -40.01 -2.46 -6.72
C LYS A 175 -40.12 -2.26 -5.21
N ILE A 176 -39.63 -1.12 -4.72
CA ILE A 176 -39.54 -0.82 -3.28
C ILE A 176 -40.44 0.40 -2.96
N ASP A 177 -39.87 1.61 -2.94
CA ASP A 177 -40.58 2.85 -2.59
C ASP A 177 -39.90 4.07 -3.19
N MET A 178 -40.48 4.70 -4.17
CA MET A 178 -39.95 5.89 -4.83
C MET A 178 -39.95 7.15 -3.94
N ALA A 179 -40.66 7.13 -2.80
CA ALA A 179 -40.69 8.21 -1.82
C ALA A 179 -39.71 7.99 -0.64
N HIS A 180 -39.01 6.86 -0.61
CA HIS A 180 -38.13 6.51 0.50
C HIS A 180 -37.06 7.57 0.76
N ALA A 181 -36.75 7.87 2.04
CA ALA A 181 -35.75 8.85 2.42
C ALA A 181 -34.31 8.47 1.94
N ASN A 182 -33.97 7.19 2.04
CA ASN A 182 -32.74 6.65 1.46
C ASN A 182 -32.92 6.45 -0.05
N MET A 183 -32.15 7.17 -0.84
CA MET A 183 -32.22 7.12 -2.30
C MET A 183 -31.88 5.74 -2.89
N ASN A 184 -31.09 4.91 -2.21
CA ASN A 184 -30.76 3.56 -2.64
C ASN A 184 -31.99 2.61 -2.60
N MET A 185 -33.03 2.98 -1.85
CA MET A 185 -34.31 2.25 -1.76
C MET A 185 -35.36 2.73 -2.77
N ARG A 186 -35.04 3.71 -3.65
CA ARG A 186 -35.96 4.24 -4.65
C ARG A 186 -35.86 3.45 -5.94
N ASP A 187 -36.46 2.28 -5.95
CA ASP A 187 -36.54 1.34 -7.09
C ASP A 187 -35.19 1.24 -7.83
N PRO A 188 -34.13 0.74 -7.19
CA PRO A 188 -32.78 0.69 -7.78
C PRO A 188 -32.73 -0.27 -8.97
N VAL A 189 -31.80 0.00 -9.89
CA VAL A 189 -31.47 -0.92 -10.98
C VAL A 189 -30.70 -2.11 -10.41
N ILE A 190 -31.11 -3.33 -10.76
CA ILE A 190 -30.47 -4.59 -10.34
C ILE A 190 -29.81 -5.33 -11.50
N TYR A 191 -30.28 -5.16 -12.75
CA TYR A 191 -29.61 -5.64 -13.97
C TYR A 191 -29.62 -4.56 -15.05
N ARG A 192 -28.52 -4.51 -15.81
CA ARG A 192 -28.36 -3.70 -17.03
C ARG A 192 -27.99 -4.57 -18.22
N ILE A 193 -28.32 -4.12 -19.42
CA ILE A 193 -27.86 -4.73 -20.67
C ILE A 193 -26.51 -4.13 -21.03
N LEU A 194 -25.53 -5.00 -21.31
CA LEU A 194 -24.20 -4.59 -21.76
C LEU A 194 -23.63 -5.70 -22.65
N HIS A 195 -23.63 -5.48 -23.97
CA HIS A 195 -23.00 -6.37 -24.93
C HIS A 195 -21.48 -6.14 -24.91
N ALA A 196 -20.77 -6.92 -24.09
CA ALA A 196 -19.33 -6.86 -23.92
C ALA A 196 -18.78 -8.25 -23.63
N HIS A 197 -17.55 -8.49 -24.07
CA HIS A 197 -16.82 -9.72 -23.75
C HIS A 197 -16.38 -9.70 -22.28
N HIS A 198 -16.74 -10.74 -21.55
CA HIS A 198 -16.33 -10.92 -20.16
C HIS A 198 -15.13 -11.85 -20.07
N HIS A 199 -14.13 -11.51 -19.24
CA HIS A 199 -12.84 -12.21 -19.18
C HIS A 199 -12.94 -13.69 -18.77
N ARG A 200 -14.03 -14.13 -18.12
CA ARG A 200 -14.27 -15.52 -17.72
C ARG A 200 -15.41 -16.19 -18.46
N THR A 201 -16.53 -15.51 -18.64
CA THR A 201 -17.73 -16.09 -19.26
C THR A 201 -17.86 -15.81 -20.76
N GLY A 202 -16.88 -15.08 -21.33
CA GLY A 202 -16.91 -14.77 -22.76
C GLY A 202 -18.12 -13.93 -23.16
N ASN A 203 -18.91 -14.44 -24.09
CA ASN A 203 -20.12 -13.82 -24.61
C ASN A 203 -21.41 -14.51 -24.15
N ASP A 204 -21.36 -15.35 -23.11
CA ASP A 204 -22.51 -16.11 -22.62
C ASP A 204 -23.55 -15.22 -21.93
N TRP A 205 -23.15 -14.03 -21.51
CA TRP A 205 -23.98 -13.05 -20.84
C TRP A 205 -23.94 -11.71 -21.58
N CYS A 206 -25.09 -11.07 -21.66
CA CYS A 206 -25.27 -9.69 -22.15
C CYS A 206 -26.09 -8.83 -21.16
N ILE A 207 -26.47 -9.39 -20.01
CA ILE A 207 -27.01 -8.66 -18.87
C ILE A 207 -26.10 -8.90 -17.67
N TYR A 208 -25.85 -7.85 -16.91
CA TYR A 208 -24.93 -7.90 -15.77
C TYR A 208 -25.61 -7.34 -14.53
N PRO A 209 -25.42 -8.00 -13.37
CA PRO A 209 -25.96 -7.52 -12.10
C PRO A 209 -25.27 -6.22 -11.69
N MET A 210 -26.02 -5.37 -10.99
CA MET A 210 -25.46 -4.20 -10.33
C MET A 210 -24.92 -4.58 -8.96
N TYR A 211 -23.95 -3.81 -8.45
CA TYR A 211 -23.26 -4.05 -7.17
C TYR A 211 -24.24 -4.36 -6.02
N ASP A 212 -25.27 -3.52 -5.82
CA ASP A 212 -26.20 -3.70 -4.71
C ASP A 212 -27.00 -5.02 -4.76
N TRP A 213 -27.20 -5.56 -5.96
CA TRP A 213 -27.81 -6.86 -6.16
C TRP A 213 -26.83 -8.00 -5.92
N ALA A 214 -25.64 -7.92 -6.51
CA ALA A 214 -24.65 -8.98 -6.49
C ALA A 214 -24.08 -9.20 -5.07
N HIS A 215 -23.63 -8.13 -4.43
CA HIS A 215 -22.87 -8.17 -3.19
C HIS A 215 -23.54 -8.96 -2.05
N GLY A 216 -24.82 -8.69 -1.77
CA GLY A 216 -25.56 -9.40 -0.70
C GLY A 216 -25.80 -10.87 -1.05
N LEU A 217 -26.12 -11.16 -2.31
CA LEU A 217 -26.38 -12.52 -2.77
C LEU A 217 -25.13 -13.39 -2.78
N GLU A 218 -24.00 -12.84 -3.20
CA GLU A 218 -22.69 -13.52 -3.13
C GLU A 218 -22.32 -13.87 -1.68
N ASP A 219 -22.47 -12.93 -0.76
CA ASP A 219 -22.24 -13.16 0.66
C ASP A 219 -23.18 -14.27 1.19
N SER A 220 -24.45 -14.28 0.75
CA SER A 220 -25.43 -15.31 1.11
C SER A 220 -25.06 -16.68 0.55
N ILE A 221 -24.69 -16.76 -0.73
CA ILE A 221 -24.30 -18.01 -1.42
C ILE A 221 -23.06 -18.62 -0.76
N GLU A 222 -22.06 -17.80 -0.48
CA GLU A 222 -20.81 -18.21 0.17
C GLU A 222 -20.95 -18.48 1.67
N LYS A 223 -22.12 -18.22 2.26
CA LYS A 223 -22.36 -18.35 3.71
C LYS A 223 -21.42 -17.50 4.57
N ILE A 224 -21.10 -16.30 4.08
CA ILE A 224 -20.36 -15.30 4.86
C ILE A 224 -21.17 -14.97 6.12
N THR A 225 -20.49 -14.84 7.25
CA THR A 225 -21.17 -14.49 8.52
C THR A 225 -21.11 -12.99 8.77
N HIS A 226 -19.94 -12.40 8.65
CA HIS A 226 -19.67 -11.00 8.91
C HIS A 226 -19.13 -10.34 7.63
N SER A 227 -19.99 -9.59 6.97
CA SER A 227 -19.71 -8.87 5.73
C SER A 227 -19.12 -7.50 6.07
N LEU A 228 -17.79 -7.38 6.04
CA LEU A 228 -17.09 -6.15 6.46
C LEU A 228 -16.93 -5.21 5.25
N CYS A 229 -17.46 -3.99 5.38
CA CYS A 229 -17.46 -2.97 4.33
C CYS A 229 -16.91 -1.64 4.86
N THR A 230 -16.54 -0.72 3.96
CA THR A 230 -16.21 0.65 4.37
C THR A 230 -17.48 1.49 4.61
N LEU A 231 -17.36 2.60 5.35
CA LEU A 231 -18.51 3.45 5.74
C LEU A 231 -19.31 4.00 4.57
N GLU A 232 -18.73 4.07 3.38
CA GLU A 232 -19.44 4.50 2.16
C GLU A 232 -20.60 3.59 1.79
N PHE A 233 -20.61 2.34 2.25
CA PHE A 233 -21.68 1.37 2.04
C PHE A 233 -22.75 1.37 3.16
N GLN A 234 -22.66 2.26 4.14
CA GLN A 234 -23.63 2.31 5.24
C GLN A 234 -25.06 2.53 4.74
N ASP A 235 -25.24 3.42 3.78
CA ASP A 235 -26.56 3.72 3.19
C ASP A 235 -27.03 2.63 2.21
N HIS A 236 -26.16 1.69 1.83
CA HIS A 236 -26.47 0.52 1.01
C HIS A 236 -26.97 -0.67 1.84
N ARG A 237 -26.70 -0.73 3.14
CA ARG A 237 -27.12 -1.85 3.99
C ARG A 237 -28.64 -2.10 3.99
N PRO A 238 -29.56 -1.11 4.00
CA PRO A 238 -30.98 -1.37 3.92
C PRO A 238 -31.42 -2.12 2.65
N ILE A 239 -30.78 -1.86 1.50
CA ILE A 239 -31.07 -2.58 0.27
C ILE A 239 -30.45 -3.98 0.27
N TYR A 240 -29.26 -4.16 0.85
CA TYR A 240 -28.63 -5.45 1.07
C TYR A 240 -29.55 -6.37 1.88
N ASP A 241 -30.05 -5.90 3.04
CA ASP A 241 -30.99 -6.65 3.87
C ASP A 241 -32.30 -6.92 3.13
N TRP A 242 -32.85 -5.94 2.41
CA TRP A 242 -34.10 -6.06 1.69
C TRP A 242 -34.08 -7.18 0.63
N PHE A 243 -33.01 -7.31 -0.16
CA PHE A 243 -32.91 -8.37 -1.16
C PHE A 243 -32.87 -9.75 -0.53
N LEU A 244 -32.11 -9.92 0.55
CA LEU A 244 -32.01 -11.20 1.25
C LEU A 244 -33.35 -11.62 1.88
N ASP A 245 -34.08 -10.67 2.47
CA ASP A 245 -35.39 -10.89 3.06
C ASP A 245 -36.45 -11.25 1.98
N GLN A 246 -36.46 -10.54 0.82
CA GLN A 246 -37.39 -10.82 -0.26
C GLN A 246 -37.22 -12.20 -0.88
N LEU A 247 -36.00 -12.73 -0.84
CA LEU A 247 -35.66 -14.03 -1.42
C LEU A 247 -35.70 -15.17 -0.40
N ASP A 248 -35.81 -14.86 0.89
CA ASP A 248 -35.77 -15.81 2.01
C ASP A 248 -34.49 -16.70 1.94
N VAL A 249 -33.35 -16.04 1.73
CA VAL A 249 -32.03 -16.71 1.64
C VAL A 249 -31.21 -16.47 2.90
N TYR A 250 -30.07 -17.17 3.02
CA TYR A 250 -29.16 -17.00 4.15
C TYR A 250 -28.73 -15.53 4.30
N HIS A 251 -28.81 -15.00 5.52
CA HIS A 251 -28.64 -13.58 5.82
C HIS A 251 -27.33 -13.30 6.59
N PRO A 252 -26.25 -12.90 5.90
CA PRO A 252 -25.03 -12.40 6.53
C PRO A 252 -25.27 -11.07 7.26
N GLN A 253 -24.35 -10.67 8.12
CA GLN A 253 -24.40 -9.37 8.80
C GLN A 253 -23.42 -8.39 8.19
N GLN A 254 -23.92 -7.35 7.53
CA GLN A 254 -23.07 -6.27 7.04
C GLN A 254 -22.65 -5.35 8.19
N ILE A 255 -21.35 -5.04 8.27
CA ILE A 255 -20.75 -4.20 9.32
C ILE A 255 -19.78 -3.22 8.66
N GLU A 256 -19.98 -1.92 8.89
CA GLU A 256 -19.16 -0.89 8.28
C GLU A 256 -18.07 -0.38 9.22
N PHE A 257 -16.90 -0.08 8.63
CA PHE A 257 -15.75 0.51 9.32
C PHE A 257 -15.15 1.66 8.51
N ALA A 258 -14.45 2.58 9.19
CA ALA A 258 -13.80 3.71 8.55
C ALA A 258 -12.66 3.26 7.63
N ARG A 259 -12.64 3.76 6.40
CA ARG A 259 -11.53 3.54 5.46
C ARG A 259 -10.23 4.15 6.00
N LEU A 260 -9.10 3.77 5.42
CA LEU A 260 -7.83 4.42 5.68
C LEU A 260 -7.66 5.61 4.73
N ASN A 261 -7.51 6.80 5.29
CA ASN A 261 -7.02 7.98 4.58
C ASN A 261 -5.62 8.28 5.12
N LEU A 262 -4.67 8.57 4.22
CA LEU A 262 -3.27 8.80 4.55
C LEU A 262 -2.85 10.19 4.06
N SER A 263 -2.15 10.97 4.91
CA SER A 263 -1.65 12.28 4.51
C SER A 263 -0.62 12.17 3.38
N TYR A 264 -0.49 13.23 2.58
CA TYR A 264 0.42 13.32 1.42
C TYR A 264 0.19 12.26 0.34
N THR A 265 -1.01 11.69 0.28
CA THR A 265 -1.37 10.65 -0.69
C THR A 265 -2.73 10.89 -1.31
N VAL A 266 -2.90 10.36 -2.52
CA VAL A 266 -4.18 10.25 -3.23
C VAL A 266 -4.49 8.77 -3.39
N MET A 267 -5.72 8.35 -3.02
CA MET A 267 -6.13 6.94 -3.12
C MET A 267 -7.22 6.70 -4.18
N SER A 268 -7.68 7.75 -4.85
CA SER A 268 -8.61 7.62 -5.96
C SER A 268 -7.95 6.93 -7.16
N LYS A 269 -8.49 5.78 -7.58
CA LYS A 269 -8.00 5.04 -8.75
C LYS A 269 -7.88 5.91 -10.00
N ARG A 270 -8.90 6.74 -10.29
CA ARG A 270 -8.88 7.66 -11.43
C ARG A 270 -7.70 8.64 -11.37
N LYS A 271 -7.40 9.17 -10.18
CA LYS A 271 -6.28 10.10 -9.98
C LYS A 271 -4.94 9.37 -10.08
N LEU A 272 -4.82 8.16 -9.49
CA LEU A 272 -3.61 7.34 -9.61
C LEU A 272 -3.34 6.93 -11.06
N LYS A 273 -4.38 6.52 -11.80
CA LYS A 273 -4.27 6.22 -13.23
C LYS A 273 -3.76 7.42 -14.02
N LYS A 274 -4.27 8.63 -13.72
CA LYS A 274 -3.82 9.85 -14.36
C LYS A 274 -2.33 10.12 -14.14
N LEU A 275 -1.78 9.84 -12.95
CA LEU A 275 -0.34 9.97 -12.67
C LEU A 275 0.51 9.06 -13.56
N VAL A 276 0.02 7.84 -13.81
CA VAL A 276 0.68 6.86 -14.70
C VAL A 276 0.55 7.27 -16.17
N ASP A 277 -0.66 7.61 -16.61
CA ASP A 277 -0.94 8.01 -18.00
C ASP A 277 -0.16 9.28 -18.41
N ASP A 278 -0.01 10.24 -17.50
CA ASP A 278 0.74 11.48 -17.71
C ASP A 278 2.26 11.31 -17.51
N ASN A 279 2.75 10.08 -17.25
CA ASN A 279 4.18 9.76 -17.02
C ASN A 279 4.84 10.54 -15.87
N LEU A 280 4.08 10.91 -14.85
CA LEU A 280 4.60 11.58 -13.65
C LEU A 280 5.26 10.59 -12.68
N VAL A 281 4.91 9.32 -12.83
CA VAL A 281 5.48 8.16 -12.13
C VAL A 281 5.84 7.09 -13.17
N SER A 282 6.76 6.19 -12.83
CA SER A 282 7.26 5.14 -13.75
C SER A 282 6.26 4.01 -14.01
N GLY A 283 5.19 3.94 -13.24
CA GLY A 283 4.15 2.90 -13.33
C GLY A 283 3.42 2.74 -12.01
N TRP A 284 2.58 1.69 -11.93
CA TRP A 284 1.80 1.39 -10.74
C TRP A 284 2.65 0.92 -9.54
N ASP A 285 3.85 0.44 -9.80
CA ASP A 285 4.83 0.01 -8.79
C ASP A 285 5.87 1.09 -8.45
N ASP A 286 5.70 2.32 -8.95
CA ASP A 286 6.60 3.43 -8.60
C ASP A 286 6.67 3.59 -7.07
N PRO A 287 7.87 3.68 -6.48
CA PRO A 287 8.06 3.81 -5.03
C PRO A 287 7.35 5.00 -4.37
N ARG A 288 6.89 5.98 -5.16
CA ARG A 288 6.12 7.14 -4.69
C ARG A 288 4.61 6.90 -4.68
N MET A 289 4.15 5.82 -5.32
CA MET A 289 2.74 5.46 -5.40
C MET A 289 2.27 4.77 -4.10
N PRO A 290 1.03 5.04 -3.64
CA PRO A 290 0.47 4.41 -2.45
C PRO A 290 -0.06 3.00 -2.71
N THR A 291 0.35 2.35 -3.79
CA THR A 291 0.01 0.97 -4.13
C THR A 291 0.81 -0.02 -3.29
N ILE A 292 0.28 -1.22 -3.08
CA ILE A 292 1.00 -2.28 -2.36
C ILE A 292 2.28 -2.66 -3.12
N SER A 293 2.22 -2.72 -4.45
CA SER A 293 3.39 -2.95 -5.29
C SER A 293 4.43 -1.82 -5.18
N GLY A 294 4.01 -0.55 -5.11
CA GLY A 294 4.88 0.59 -4.88
C GLY A 294 5.55 0.55 -3.51
N PHE A 295 4.81 0.24 -2.45
CA PHE A 295 5.39 0.05 -1.11
C PHE A 295 6.37 -1.12 -1.07
N ARG A 296 6.04 -2.25 -1.73
CA ARG A 296 6.95 -3.40 -1.85
C ARG A 296 8.26 -3.00 -2.52
N ARG A 297 8.19 -2.30 -3.66
CA ARG A 297 9.36 -1.82 -4.39
C ARG A 297 10.14 -0.77 -3.59
N ARG A 298 9.46 0.05 -2.80
CA ARG A 298 10.09 1.01 -1.87
C ARG A 298 10.80 0.33 -0.69
N GLY A 299 10.62 -0.97 -0.47
CA GLY A 299 11.27 -1.74 0.60
C GLY A 299 10.44 -1.91 1.86
N TYR A 300 9.14 -1.61 1.84
CA TYR A 300 8.25 -1.95 2.95
C TYR A 300 8.13 -3.46 3.10
N SER A 301 8.08 -3.92 4.34
CA SER A 301 7.83 -5.32 4.65
C SER A 301 6.34 -5.56 4.89
N PRO A 302 5.85 -6.79 4.63
CA PRO A 302 4.50 -7.18 5.02
C PRO A 302 4.23 -6.88 6.49
N LYS A 303 5.20 -7.20 7.36
CA LYS A 303 5.07 -7.01 8.80
C LYS A 303 4.94 -5.55 9.22
N SER A 304 5.68 -4.64 8.57
CA SER A 304 5.55 -3.21 8.85
C SER A 304 4.17 -2.67 8.49
N ILE A 305 3.59 -3.13 7.36
CA ILE A 305 2.22 -2.76 6.96
C ILE A 305 1.19 -3.35 7.91
N GLN A 306 1.29 -4.64 8.27
CA GLN A 306 0.41 -5.26 9.27
C GLN A 306 0.45 -4.53 10.61
N ASN A 307 1.65 -4.21 11.12
CA ASN A 307 1.82 -3.47 12.37
C ASN A 307 1.18 -2.08 12.28
N PHE A 308 1.36 -1.38 11.17
CA PHE A 308 0.70 -0.08 10.94
C PHE A 308 -0.83 -0.21 10.97
N MET A 309 -1.41 -1.22 10.29
CA MET A 309 -2.87 -1.42 10.30
C MET A 309 -3.38 -1.75 11.70
N PHE A 310 -2.64 -2.54 12.46
CA PHE A 310 -2.96 -2.84 13.86
C PHE A 310 -2.93 -1.58 14.73
N GLU A 311 -1.92 -0.73 14.60
CA GLU A 311 -1.78 0.51 15.37
C GLU A 311 -2.80 1.59 14.98
N VAL A 312 -3.19 1.66 13.70
CA VAL A 312 -4.28 2.54 13.23
C VAL A 312 -5.61 2.10 13.84
N GLY A 313 -5.80 0.79 14.02
CA GLY A 313 -7.00 0.20 14.58
C GLY A 313 -8.24 0.37 13.69
N ILE A 314 -9.38 -0.04 14.25
CA ILE A 314 -10.68 -0.05 13.56
C ILE A 314 -11.63 0.94 14.23
N ALA A 315 -12.09 1.92 13.47
CA ALA A 315 -12.96 3.00 13.92
C ALA A 315 -14.25 3.08 13.10
N LYS A 316 -15.26 3.76 13.65
CA LYS A 316 -16.55 4.11 12.97
C LYS A 316 -16.58 5.56 12.46
N ARG A 317 -15.44 6.25 12.42
CA ARG A 317 -15.34 7.63 11.91
C ARG A 317 -14.08 7.74 11.08
N ASP A 318 -14.21 8.34 9.91
CA ASP A 318 -13.07 8.62 9.04
C ASP A 318 -12.12 9.60 9.70
N ASN A 319 -10.84 9.34 9.55
CA ASN A 319 -9.74 10.21 9.94
C ASN A 319 -8.62 10.12 8.92
N VAL A 320 -7.75 11.13 8.92
CA VAL A 320 -6.52 11.12 8.12
C VAL A 320 -5.37 10.72 9.03
N MET A 321 -4.69 9.64 8.67
CA MET A 321 -3.50 9.17 9.38
C MET A 321 -2.26 9.84 8.79
N GLU A 322 -1.35 10.27 9.66
CA GLU A 322 -0.07 10.82 9.20
C GLU A 322 0.82 9.74 8.58
N ILE A 323 1.35 10.01 7.38
CA ILE A 323 2.27 9.09 6.70
C ILE A 323 3.51 8.79 7.53
N ALA A 324 3.95 9.74 8.37
CA ALA A 324 5.06 9.55 9.30
C ALA A 324 4.84 8.38 10.27
N LYS A 325 3.58 8.03 10.58
CA LYS A 325 3.26 6.86 11.39
C LYS A 325 3.56 5.56 10.64
N LEU A 326 3.19 5.46 9.37
CA LEU A 326 3.53 4.34 8.50
C LEU A 326 5.06 4.20 8.34
N GLU A 327 5.75 5.33 8.15
CA GLU A 327 7.22 5.38 8.09
C GLU A 327 7.86 4.91 9.42
N SER A 328 7.25 5.22 10.58
CA SER A 328 7.73 4.77 11.89
C SER A 328 7.62 3.27 12.09
N THR A 329 6.50 2.66 11.71
CA THR A 329 6.32 1.20 11.83
C THR A 329 7.29 0.43 10.94
N LEU A 330 7.58 0.96 9.73
CA LEU A 330 8.64 0.40 8.89
C LEU A 330 10.01 0.50 9.58
N ARG A 331 10.31 1.66 10.17
CA ARG A 331 11.54 1.92 10.91
C ARG A 331 11.76 0.92 12.04
N GLU A 332 10.76 0.67 12.82
CA GLU A 332 10.83 -0.26 13.93
C GLU A 332 11.04 -1.71 13.47
N ASP A 333 10.37 -2.11 12.39
CA ASP A 333 10.53 -3.45 11.82
C ASP A 333 11.95 -3.67 11.28
N LEU A 334 12.43 -2.73 10.48
CA LEU A 334 13.72 -2.87 9.82
C LEU A 334 14.91 -2.73 10.78
N ASN A 335 14.82 -1.88 11.80
CA ASN A 335 15.84 -1.78 12.83
C ASN A 335 16.15 -3.11 13.52
N LYS A 336 15.11 -3.93 13.70
CA LYS A 336 15.26 -5.23 14.39
C LYS A 336 15.88 -6.32 13.52
N ARG A 337 15.56 -6.33 12.21
CA ARG A 337 15.83 -7.50 11.38
C ARG A 337 16.84 -7.26 10.24
N CYS A 338 17.26 -6.03 10.04
CA CYS A 338 18.03 -5.71 8.86
C CYS A 338 19.49 -5.32 9.15
N GLU A 339 20.38 -5.78 8.28
CA GLU A 339 21.80 -5.45 8.33
C GLU A 339 22.07 -4.01 7.86
N ARG A 340 23.05 -3.32 8.45
CA ARG A 340 23.45 -1.96 8.11
C ARG A 340 24.68 -1.94 7.24
N ARG A 341 24.64 -1.11 6.21
CA ARG A 341 25.76 -0.88 5.28
C ARG A 341 26.12 0.60 5.23
N MET A 342 27.31 0.91 4.69
CA MET A 342 27.72 2.29 4.49
C MET A 342 27.73 2.66 3.00
N ALA A 343 27.19 3.84 2.71
CA ALA A 343 27.20 4.45 1.39
C ALA A 343 27.48 5.94 1.54
N VAL A 344 28.23 6.50 0.62
CA VAL A 344 28.51 7.94 0.53
C VAL A 344 27.83 8.45 -0.74
N LEU A 345 26.81 9.29 -0.55
CA LEU A 345 25.94 9.77 -1.63
C LEU A 345 26.56 10.96 -2.39
N ASN A 346 27.21 11.85 -1.66
CA ASN A 346 27.92 13.02 -2.19
C ASN A 346 29.38 12.98 -1.71
N PRO A 347 30.26 12.24 -2.41
CA PRO A 347 31.58 11.92 -1.89
C PRO A 347 32.51 13.12 -1.87
N LEU A 348 33.12 13.35 -0.71
CA LEU A 348 34.30 14.20 -0.53
C LEU A 348 35.48 13.32 -0.16
N LYS A 349 36.58 13.44 -0.92
CA LYS A 349 37.79 12.66 -0.72
C LYS A 349 38.54 13.13 0.53
N VAL A 350 39.01 12.18 1.33
CA VAL A 350 39.88 12.41 2.49
C VAL A 350 41.14 11.58 2.34
N VAL A 351 42.27 12.22 2.41
CA VAL A 351 43.61 11.58 2.42
C VAL A 351 44.14 11.57 3.84
N ILE A 352 44.42 10.37 4.35
CA ILE A 352 45.03 10.19 5.69
C ILE A 352 46.54 10.28 5.55
N THR A 353 47.12 11.45 5.81
CA THR A 353 48.51 11.80 5.49
C THR A 353 49.54 10.94 6.20
N ASN A 354 49.24 10.48 7.41
CA ASN A 354 50.12 9.62 8.22
C ASN A 354 49.77 8.12 8.13
N TYR A 355 48.95 7.69 7.15
CA TYR A 355 48.65 6.28 6.89
C TYR A 355 49.56 5.76 5.76
N PRO A 356 50.10 4.51 5.86
CA PRO A 356 50.98 3.95 4.82
C PRO A 356 50.34 3.88 3.44
N GLU A 357 51.08 4.16 2.37
CA GLU A 357 50.58 4.32 0.99
C GLU A 357 49.84 3.08 0.48
N ASP A 358 50.49 1.92 0.60
CA ASP A 358 50.00 0.66 -0.01
C ASP A 358 49.26 -0.26 1.00
N GLN A 359 48.95 0.26 2.19
CA GLN A 359 48.29 -0.54 3.21
C GLN A 359 46.79 -0.48 3.09
N VAL A 360 46.15 -1.66 2.98
CA VAL A 360 44.70 -1.84 3.16
C VAL A 360 44.51 -2.72 4.39
N GLU A 361 43.86 -2.18 5.40
CA GLU A 361 43.56 -2.89 6.63
C GLU A 361 42.10 -3.37 6.62
N THR A 362 41.86 -4.58 7.13
CA THR A 362 40.52 -5.10 7.32
C THR A 362 40.02 -4.77 8.73
N LEU A 363 38.97 -3.97 8.82
CA LEU A 363 38.23 -3.67 10.05
C LEU A 363 36.99 -4.53 10.15
N ARG A 364 36.46 -4.71 11.37
CA ARG A 364 35.27 -5.51 11.62
C ARG A 364 34.09 -4.60 11.93
N ALA A 365 33.10 -4.55 11.04
CA ALA A 365 31.87 -3.78 11.20
C ALA A 365 30.71 -4.67 11.63
N VAL A 366 29.93 -4.22 12.61
CA VAL A 366 28.71 -4.91 13.08
C VAL A 366 27.64 -4.81 11.99
N ASN A 367 27.01 -5.93 11.64
CA ASN A 367 25.96 -5.97 10.64
C ASN A 367 24.65 -5.36 11.17
N ASN A 368 24.22 -5.75 12.36
CA ASN A 368 23.05 -5.18 13.02
C ASN A 368 23.34 -4.94 14.49
N PRO A 369 23.37 -3.67 14.97
CA PRO A 369 23.64 -3.38 16.38
C PRO A 369 22.51 -3.81 17.34
N GLU A 370 21.31 -4.10 16.82
CA GLU A 370 20.16 -4.59 17.60
C GLU A 370 20.07 -6.12 17.61
N ASN A 371 20.83 -6.81 16.75
CA ASN A 371 20.85 -8.27 16.67
C ASN A 371 22.28 -8.80 16.49
N GLU A 372 22.90 -9.23 17.57
CA GLU A 372 24.27 -9.76 17.54
C GLU A 372 24.41 -11.03 16.68
N SER A 373 23.32 -11.80 16.48
CA SER A 373 23.33 -13.00 15.64
C SER A 373 23.58 -12.74 14.17
N ASP A 374 23.36 -11.51 13.69
CA ASP A 374 23.65 -11.10 12.31
C ASP A 374 25.17 -10.95 12.07
N GLY A 375 25.99 -11.02 13.11
CA GLY A 375 27.45 -11.09 13.06
C GLY A 375 28.10 -9.78 12.61
N LYS A 376 29.30 -9.93 12.02
CA LYS A 376 30.15 -8.80 11.58
C LYS A 376 30.65 -9.08 10.17
N ARG A 377 30.92 -8.02 9.42
CA ARG A 377 31.54 -8.06 8.09
C ARG A 377 32.90 -7.42 8.06
N ASP A 378 33.66 -7.73 7.04
CA ASP A 378 34.95 -7.13 6.75
C ASP A 378 34.77 -5.80 6.02
N LEU A 379 35.44 -4.78 6.50
CA LEU A 379 35.38 -3.42 5.97
C LEU A 379 36.82 -2.95 5.68
N PRO A 380 37.22 -2.78 4.41
CA PRO A 380 38.57 -2.33 4.07
C PRO A 380 38.74 -0.85 4.43
N PHE A 381 39.88 -0.53 5.06
CA PHE A 381 40.33 0.83 5.37
C PHE A 381 41.66 1.10 4.65
N SER A 382 41.74 2.21 3.93
CA SER A 382 42.91 2.62 3.15
C SER A 382 43.29 4.06 3.44
N LYS A 383 44.46 4.50 2.91
CA LYS A 383 44.92 5.89 3.02
C LYS A 383 43.93 6.90 2.48
N GLU A 384 43.25 6.57 1.40
CA GLU A 384 42.20 7.40 0.79
C GLU A 384 40.84 6.82 1.11
N ILE A 385 39.92 7.68 1.56
CA ILE A 385 38.54 7.35 1.86
C ILE A 385 37.60 8.42 1.32
N TYR A 386 36.31 8.10 1.21
CA TYR A 386 35.26 9.07 0.96
C TYR A 386 34.36 9.23 2.19
N ILE A 387 33.97 10.47 2.47
CA ILE A 387 32.95 10.85 3.46
C ILE A 387 31.85 11.65 2.75
N GLU A 388 30.72 11.87 3.40
CA GLU A 388 29.73 12.82 2.88
C GLU A 388 30.28 14.24 2.86
N LYS A 389 30.06 14.96 1.76
CA LYS A 389 30.48 16.38 1.64
C LYS A 389 29.84 17.25 2.72
N ASP A 390 28.58 16.94 3.11
CA ASP A 390 27.87 17.64 4.18
C ASP A 390 28.41 17.35 5.58
N ASP A 391 29.30 16.36 5.73
CA ASP A 391 29.97 16.07 7.00
C ASP A 391 31.20 16.95 7.23
N PHE A 392 31.53 17.81 6.27
CA PHE A 392 32.62 18.78 6.40
C PHE A 392 32.13 20.22 6.22
N MET A 393 32.72 21.14 7.01
CA MET A 393 32.52 22.58 6.88
C MET A 393 33.79 23.31 7.31
N GLU A 394 34.31 24.19 6.44
CA GLU A 394 35.56 24.90 6.69
C GLU A 394 35.40 25.96 7.79
N ASP A 395 34.30 26.74 7.72
CA ASP A 395 33.97 27.75 8.75
C ASP A 395 32.62 27.39 9.44
N PRO A 396 32.66 26.48 10.42
CA PRO A 396 31.43 25.91 10.99
C PRO A 396 30.83 26.81 12.06
N PRO A 397 29.47 26.91 12.11
CA PRO A 397 28.76 27.52 13.21
C PRO A 397 28.93 26.72 14.52
N LYS A 398 28.72 27.37 15.68
CA LYS A 398 28.93 26.77 17.02
C LYS A 398 28.22 25.41 17.24
N LYS A 399 27.12 25.15 16.54
CA LYS A 399 26.33 23.91 16.66
C LYS A 399 26.70 22.84 15.63
N PHE A 400 27.68 23.07 14.75
CA PHE A 400 28.17 22.08 13.83
C PHE A 400 29.20 21.21 14.54
N PHE A 401 28.92 19.93 14.74
CA PHE A 401 29.78 19.01 15.50
C PHE A 401 30.56 18.00 14.61
N ARG A 402 30.43 18.12 13.28
CA ARG A 402 31.11 17.25 12.33
C ARG A 402 32.54 17.74 12.02
N LEU A 403 33.17 17.21 10.96
CA LEU A 403 34.55 17.51 10.61
C LEU A 403 34.74 18.97 10.20
N SER A 404 35.78 19.60 10.68
CA SER A 404 36.23 20.94 10.31
C SER A 404 37.70 21.07 10.57
N PRO A 405 38.42 22.11 10.06
CA PRO A 405 39.85 22.30 10.32
C PRO A 405 40.14 22.27 11.82
N GLY A 406 41.15 21.44 12.21
CA GLY A 406 41.59 21.25 13.60
C GLY A 406 40.60 20.49 14.50
N ARG A 407 39.47 20.05 14.02
CA ARG A 407 38.49 19.29 14.81
C ARG A 407 38.59 17.79 14.58
N GLU A 408 38.62 17.03 15.69
CA GLU A 408 38.65 15.59 15.69
C GLU A 408 37.25 14.98 15.63
N VAL A 409 37.08 13.96 14.78
CA VAL A 409 35.85 13.15 14.65
C VAL A 409 36.19 11.67 14.60
N ARG A 410 35.20 10.81 14.85
CA ARG A 410 35.36 9.36 14.74
C ARG A 410 34.89 8.89 13.35
N LEU A 411 35.65 8.06 12.70
CA LEU A 411 35.20 7.23 11.60
C LEU A 411 34.57 5.95 12.16
N ARG A 412 33.39 5.62 11.75
CA ARG A 412 32.62 4.47 12.26
C ARG A 412 33.42 3.17 12.09
N TYR A 413 33.61 2.43 13.16
CA TYR A 413 34.41 1.19 13.25
C TYR A 413 35.91 1.34 12.97
N ALA A 414 36.42 2.54 12.70
CA ALA A 414 37.79 2.80 12.36
C ALA A 414 38.51 3.62 13.44
N TYR A 415 38.97 4.80 13.11
CA TYR A 415 39.85 5.63 13.91
C TYR A 415 39.25 7.03 14.13
N PHE A 416 39.86 7.80 15.02
CA PHE A 416 39.69 9.24 15.05
C PHE A 416 40.54 9.89 13.98
N ILE A 417 40.02 10.92 13.34
CA ILE A 417 40.74 11.74 12.37
C ILE A 417 40.60 13.22 12.68
N THR A 418 41.64 13.99 12.38
CA THR A 418 41.64 15.46 12.51
C THR A 418 42.01 16.05 11.16
N CYS A 419 41.22 17.00 10.65
CA CYS A 419 41.52 17.72 9.41
C CYS A 419 42.60 18.76 9.65
N GLU A 420 43.70 18.68 8.87
CA GLU A 420 44.84 19.62 8.94
C GLU A 420 44.84 20.61 7.77
N GLU A 421 44.42 20.16 6.57
CA GLU A 421 44.49 20.98 5.37
C GLU A 421 43.27 20.74 4.48
N VAL A 422 42.82 21.78 3.81
CA VAL A 422 41.69 21.77 2.86
C VAL A 422 42.20 22.10 1.48
N ILE A 423 42.07 21.16 0.55
CA ILE A 423 42.51 21.34 -0.84
C ILE A 423 41.32 21.82 -1.67
N LYS A 424 41.55 22.87 -2.47
CA LYS A 424 40.55 23.50 -3.33
C LYS A 424 40.98 23.52 -4.78
N ASP A 425 40.03 23.50 -5.68
CA ASP A 425 40.27 23.76 -7.10
C ASP A 425 40.45 25.25 -7.40
N SER A 426 40.68 25.58 -8.67
CA SER A 426 40.89 26.96 -9.12
C SER A 426 39.65 27.86 -8.95
N GLU A 427 38.47 27.28 -8.74
CA GLU A 427 37.21 27.99 -8.51
C GLU A 427 36.90 28.14 -7.01
N GLY A 428 37.73 27.57 -6.13
CA GLY A 428 37.58 27.62 -4.68
C GLY A 428 36.71 26.51 -4.11
N ASN A 429 36.26 25.53 -4.91
CA ASN A 429 35.50 24.38 -4.41
C ASN A 429 36.45 23.42 -3.69
N ILE A 430 35.95 22.87 -2.59
CA ILE A 430 36.70 21.86 -1.81
C ILE A 430 36.67 20.54 -2.58
N THR A 431 37.85 20.02 -2.93
CA THR A 431 38.04 18.78 -3.69
C THR A 431 38.55 17.64 -2.82
N GLU A 432 39.37 17.95 -1.80
CA GLU A 432 40.04 16.95 -0.98
C GLU A 432 40.33 17.52 0.41
N LEU A 433 40.37 16.66 1.43
CA LEU A 433 40.79 16.99 2.79
C LEU A 433 42.03 16.17 3.16
N HIS A 434 43.05 16.81 3.73
CA HIS A 434 44.19 16.14 4.34
C HIS A 434 43.95 16.01 5.83
N CYS A 435 43.91 14.77 6.33
CA CYS A 435 43.65 14.46 7.73
C CYS A 435 44.74 13.59 8.31
N LYS A 436 44.97 13.69 9.61
CA LYS A 436 45.71 12.71 10.37
C LYS A 436 44.80 11.79 11.13
N TYR A 437 45.13 10.48 11.18
CA TYR A 437 44.45 9.55 12.07
C TYR A 437 45.28 9.30 13.34
N ASP A 438 44.59 8.95 14.41
CA ASP A 438 45.19 8.49 15.65
C ASP A 438 45.12 6.94 15.70
N PRO A 439 46.27 6.25 15.55
CA PRO A 439 46.33 4.79 15.49
C PRO A 439 45.91 4.09 16.79
N GLU A 440 45.98 4.79 17.94
CA GLU A 440 45.58 4.22 19.24
C GLU A 440 44.03 4.14 19.40
N THR A 441 43.29 4.80 18.53
CA THR A 441 41.82 4.85 18.57
C THR A 441 41.11 3.78 17.71
N LYS A 442 41.83 2.71 17.34
CA LYS A 442 41.28 1.61 16.54
C LYS A 442 40.00 1.06 17.15
N GLY A 443 38.95 0.93 16.32
CA GLY A 443 37.60 0.52 16.75
C GLY A 443 36.76 1.66 17.31
N GLY A 444 37.33 2.90 17.33
CA GLY A 444 36.57 4.12 17.63
C GLY A 444 36.50 4.52 19.10
N ASN A 445 37.39 4.04 19.95
CA ASN A 445 37.56 4.49 21.34
C ASN A 445 38.97 5.00 21.58
N ALA A 446 39.13 6.11 22.29
CA ALA A 446 40.40 6.66 22.66
C ALA A 446 40.89 6.08 24.01
N PRO A 447 42.15 5.59 24.13
CA PRO A 447 42.70 5.04 25.37
C PRO A 447 42.74 6.05 26.52
N ASP A 448 42.91 7.32 26.22
CA ASP A 448 42.89 8.43 27.18
C ASP A 448 41.50 8.85 27.64
N GLY A 449 40.44 8.18 27.13
CA GLY A 449 39.06 8.43 27.49
C GLY A 449 38.45 9.70 26.90
N ARG A 450 39.16 10.41 26.00
CA ARG A 450 38.57 11.58 25.32
C ARG A 450 37.40 11.16 24.43
N LYS A 451 36.40 12.00 24.34
CA LYS A 451 35.15 11.76 23.57
C LYS A 451 35.01 12.77 22.45
N VAL A 452 34.80 12.26 21.25
CA VAL A 452 34.39 13.07 20.09
C VAL A 452 32.90 13.11 19.98
N LYS A 453 32.33 14.23 19.49
CA LYS A 453 30.88 14.44 19.40
C LYS A 453 30.24 13.82 18.15
N ALA A 454 31.03 13.58 17.11
CA ALA A 454 30.54 13.05 15.85
C ALA A 454 31.17 11.73 15.46
N THR A 455 30.38 10.86 14.85
CA THR A 455 30.84 9.65 14.17
C THR A 455 30.39 9.77 12.72
N LEU A 456 31.36 9.72 11.78
CA LEU A 456 31.07 9.76 10.35
C LEU A 456 31.11 8.35 9.77
N HIS A 457 30.24 8.08 8.80
CA HIS A 457 30.38 6.91 7.92
C HIS A 457 31.32 7.27 6.77
N TRP A 458 31.90 6.25 6.16
CA TRP A 458 32.95 6.40 5.16
C TRP A 458 33.05 5.13 4.32
N VAL A 459 33.69 5.21 3.17
CA VAL A 459 34.08 4.06 2.36
C VAL A 459 35.53 4.21 1.87
N SER A 460 36.27 3.10 1.74
CA SER A 460 37.63 3.09 1.18
C SER A 460 37.57 3.50 -0.30
N ALA A 461 38.40 4.43 -0.71
CA ALA A 461 38.41 4.89 -2.10
C ALA A 461 38.84 3.78 -3.06
N SER A 462 39.83 2.97 -2.69
CA SER A 462 40.35 1.87 -3.53
C SER A 462 39.42 0.65 -3.64
N ASN A 463 38.48 0.50 -2.71
CA ASN A 463 37.62 -0.67 -2.60
C ASN A 463 36.13 -0.33 -2.74
N SER A 464 35.77 0.94 -2.93
CA SER A 464 34.37 1.33 -3.07
C SER A 464 33.80 0.92 -4.43
N ILE A 465 32.46 0.75 -4.46
CA ILE A 465 31.70 0.47 -5.67
C ILE A 465 31.03 1.75 -6.13
N ASP A 466 31.12 2.05 -7.42
CA ASP A 466 30.38 3.17 -8.03
C ASP A 466 28.92 2.78 -8.24
N ALA A 467 28.02 3.69 -7.87
CA ALA A 467 26.59 3.45 -7.99
C ALA A 467 25.80 4.70 -8.38
N GLU A 468 24.70 4.48 -9.11
CA GLU A 468 23.62 5.46 -9.25
C GLU A 468 22.61 5.23 -8.13
N ILE A 469 22.23 6.30 -7.44
CA ILE A 469 21.27 6.26 -6.35
C ILE A 469 20.07 7.14 -6.69
N ARG A 470 18.87 6.56 -6.62
CA ARG A 470 17.59 7.27 -6.81
C ARG A 470 16.94 7.51 -5.46
N LYS A 471 16.85 8.77 -5.07
CA LYS A 471 16.22 9.19 -3.82
C LYS A 471 14.76 9.54 -4.08
N TYR A 472 13.86 8.81 -3.47
CA TYR A 472 12.44 9.08 -3.53
C TYR A 472 11.97 9.84 -2.30
N ASP A 473 11.31 10.97 -2.51
CA ASP A 473 10.56 11.72 -1.51
C ASP A 473 9.06 11.49 -1.71
N ARG A 474 8.23 12.16 -0.91
CA ARG A 474 6.77 12.14 -1.06
C ARG A 474 6.37 12.72 -2.39
N LEU A 475 5.45 12.05 -3.08
CA LEU A 475 4.96 12.50 -4.38
C LEU A 475 4.20 13.83 -4.30
N PHE A 476 3.57 14.10 -3.15
CA PHE A 476 2.83 15.33 -2.90
C PHE A 476 3.48 16.12 -1.77
N HIS A 477 3.53 17.46 -1.91
CA HIS A 477 4.07 18.35 -0.89
C HIS A 477 2.99 18.87 0.07
N LYS A 478 1.68 18.65 -0.22
CA LYS A 478 0.55 19.03 0.64
C LYS A 478 -0.01 17.83 1.39
N PRO A 479 -0.45 18.00 2.66
CA PRO A 479 -0.94 16.87 3.47
C PRO A 479 -2.23 16.25 2.93
N GLU A 480 -3.12 17.03 2.30
CA GLU A 480 -4.41 16.57 1.76
C GLU A 480 -4.56 17.00 0.29
N PRO A 481 -3.85 16.35 -0.65
CA PRO A 481 -3.87 16.75 -2.05
C PRO A 481 -5.26 16.59 -2.70
N ASP A 482 -6.11 15.72 -2.17
CA ASP A 482 -7.49 15.54 -2.63
C ASP A 482 -8.41 16.74 -2.37
N LYS A 483 -8.03 17.64 -1.46
CA LYS A 483 -8.79 18.85 -1.15
C LYS A 483 -8.44 20.06 -2.03
N GLU A 484 -7.40 19.94 -2.86
CA GLU A 484 -7.05 20.97 -3.83
C GLU A 484 -8.03 20.95 -5.01
N ASP A 485 -8.32 22.09 -5.59
CA ASP A 485 -9.15 22.23 -6.78
C ASP A 485 -8.62 21.35 -7.93
N ASN A 486 -7.30 21.31 -8.08
CA ASN A 486 -6.60 20.37 -8.92
C ASN A 486 -5.48 19.69 -8.12
N PHE A 487 -5.61 18.39 -7.85
CA PHE A 487 -4.63 17.63 -7.06
C PHE A 487 -3.22 17.60 -7.69
N MET A 488 -3.12 17.87 -9.00
CA MET A 488 -1.85 17.95 -9.73
C MET A 488 -0.98 19.11 -9.23
N ASP A 489 -1.58 20.19 -8.72
CA ASP A 489 -0.86 21.36 -8.20
C ASP A 489 -0.15 21.06 -6.86
N ALA A 490 -0.51 19.95 -6.23
CA ALA A 490 0.14 19.48 -5.01
C ALA A 490 1.33 18.53 -5.27
N ILE A 491 1.66 18.23 -6.53
CA ILE A 491 2.78 17.35 -6.87
C ILE A 491 4.11 17.99 -6.47
N ASN A 492 4.98 17.21 -5.84
CA ASN A 492 6.33 17.59 -5.50
C ASN A 492 7.26 17.35 -6.70
N PRO A 493 7.73 18.40 -7.38
CA PRO A 493 8.60 18.26 -8.56
C PRO A 493 9.97 17.63 -8.21
N ASN A 494 10.37 17.69 -6.94
CA ASN A 494 11.62 17.14 -6.43
C ASN A 494 11.41 15.76 -5.75
N SER A 495 10.32 15.08 -6.05
CA SER A 495 10.01 13.78 -5.44
C SER A 495 10.95 12.63 -5.88
N LEU A 496 11.79 12.85 -6.89
CA LEU A 496 12.82 11.94 -7.35
C LEU A 496 14.10 12.72 -7.64
N GLU A 497 15.19 12.38 -6.95
CA GLU A 497 16.55 12.89 -7.21
C GLU A 497 17.45 11.73 -7.63
N VAL A 498 18.20 11.88 -8.72
CA VAL A 498 19.13 10.85 -9.22
C VAL A 498 20.56 11.32 -8.97
N LEU A 499 21.33 10.53 -8.21
CA LEU A 499 22.72 10.78 -7.88
C LEU A 499 23.60 9.72 -8.57
N SER A 500 24.51 10.13 -9.44
CA SER A 500 25.28 9.22 -10.31
C SER A 500 26.69 8.87 -9.83
N ASN A 501 27.22 9.56 -8.82
CA ASN A 501 28.62 9.40 -8.38
C ASN A 501 28.74 8.88 -6.94
N CYS A 502 27.79 8.08 -6.48
CA CYS A 502 27.79 7.56 -5.13
C CYS A 502 28.82 6.44 -4.95
N LYS A 503 29.35 6.32 -3.74
CA LYS A 503 30.35 5.30 -3.37
C LYS A 503 29.80 4.39 -2.30
N LEU A 504 29.80 3.08 -2.56
CA LEU A 504 29.26 2.06 -1.67
C LEU A 504 30.38 1.20 -1.09
N GLU A 505 30.20 0.65 0.11
CA GLU A 505 31.10 -0.36 0.66
C GLU A 505 31.04 -1.66 -0.17
N PRO A 506 32.16 -2.43 -0.28
CA PRO A 506 32.24 -3.57 -1.19
C PRO A 506 31.32 -4.74 -0.84
N SER A 507 30.84 -4.85 0.39
CA SER A 507 29.89 -5.89 0.79
C SER A 507 28.53 -5.79 0.06
N LEU A 508 28.29 -4.69 -0.67
CA LEU A 508 27.08 -4.49 -1.48
C LEU A 508 27.18 -5.09 -2.89
N MET A 509 28.34 -5.62 -3.30
CA MET A 509 28.47 -6.33 -4.59
C MET A 509 27.60 -7.59 -4.67
N ASP A 510 27.33 -8.24 -3.54
CA ASP A 510 26.60 -9.51 -3.48
C ASP A 510 25.07 -9.33 -3.29
N VAL A 511 24.60 -8.09 -3.28
CA VAL A 511 23.18 -7.76 -3.11
C VAL A 511 22.40 -8.12 -4.37
N GLN A 512 21.24 -8.78 -4.22
CA GLN A 512 20.39 -9.24 -5.30
C GLN A 512 19.09 -8.41 -5.40
N ILE A 513 18.44 -8.49 -6.55
CA ILE A 513 17.12 -7.85 -6.75
C ILE A 513 16.13 -8.42 -5.72
N GLY A 514 15.49 -7.54 -4.96
CA GLY A 514 14.57 -7.88 -3.87
C GLY A 514 15.20 -7.83 -2.49
N ASP A 515 16.52 -7.68 -2.38
CA ASP A 515 17.17 -7.39 -1.10
C ASP A 515 16.89 -5.94 -0.70
N THR A 516 16.53 -5.74 0.56
CA THR A 516 16.37 -4.40 1.14
C THR A 516 17.62 -4.04 1.90
N VAL A 517 18.27 -2.95 1.51
CA VAL A 517 19.56 -2.51 2.07
C VAL A 517 19.41 -1.19 2.81
N LEU A 518 20.03 -1.08 3.98
CA LEU A 518 19.94 0.07 4.85
C LEU A 518 21.10 1.03 4.70
N PHE A 519 20.79 2.28 4.33
CA PHE A 519 21.77 3.36 4.36
C PHE A 519 21.29 4.52 5.22
N GLY A 520 22.24 5.16 5.92
CA GLY A 520 21.91 6.31 6.74
C GLY A 520 21.73 7.58 5.94
N LYS A 521 20.59 8.16 5.95
CA LYS A 521 20.20 9.56 5.83
C LYS A 521 19.01 9.94 4.95
N TRP A 522 18.47 9.07 4.04
CA TRP A 522 17.36 9.45 3.16
C TRP A 522 16.38 8.29 2.91
N SER A 523 15.07 8.52 2.95
CA SER A 523 14.05 7.48 2.78
C SER A 523 13.63 7.29 1.31
N GLY A 524 13.44 6.04 0.88
CA GLY A 524 12.91 5.69 -0.43
C GLY A 524 13.87 5.93 -1.59
N THR A 525 15.00 5.23 -1.60
CA THR A 525 16.04 5.40 -2.61
C THR A 525 16.26 4.10 -3.38
N GLU A 526 16.32 4.15 -4.70
CA GLU A 526 16.74 3.04 -5.56
C GLU A 526 18.22 3.17 -5.91
N VAL A 527 18.95 2.06 -5.91
CA VAL A 527 20.35 1.99 -6.33
C VAL A 527 20.49 1.12 -7.55
N LYS A 528 21.29 1.56 -8.51
CA LYS A 528 21.65 0.79 -9.68
C LYS A 528 23.11 0.39 -9.60
N ILE A 529 23.37 -0.93 -9.49
CA ILE A 529 24.70 -1.52 -9.44
C ILE A 529 24.83 -2.44 -10.66
N ASP A 530 25.84 -2.24 -11.52
CA ASP A 530 26.07 -3.03 -12.75
C ASP A 530 24.83 -3.20 -13.63
N GLY A 531 24.00 -2.14 -13.75
CA GLY A 531 22.79 -2.14 -14.55
C GLY A 531 21.57 -2.78 -13.89
N LYS A 532 21.66 -3.27 -12.65
CA LYS A 532 20.56 -3.82 -11.86
C LYS A 532 20.06 -2.82 -10.82
N GLU A 533 18.74 -2.78 -10.60
CA GLU A 533 18.08 -1.83 -9.70
C GLU A 533 17.85 -2.43 -8.30
N TYR A 534 18.10 -1.64 -7.24
CA TYR A 534 17.96 -1.98 -5.83
C TYR A 534 17.32 -0.81 -5.08
N SER A 535 16.55 -1.06 -4.01
CA SER A 535 15.91 -0.01 -3.22
C SER A 535 16.65 0.29 -1.91
N ILE A 536 16.80 1.57 -1.59
CA ILE A 536 17.52 2.07 -0.41
C ILE A 536 16.66 3.10 0.34
N MET A 537 16.80 3.15 1.64
CA MET A 537 16.07 4.09 2.48
C MET A 537 16.98 4.69 3.58
N LYS A 538 16.60 5.81 4.24
CA LYS A 538 17.38 6.73 5.08
C LYS A 538 17.69 6.27 6.53
N GLU A 539 18.77 6.70 7.21
CA GLU A 539 19.10 6.31 8.59
C GLU A 539 18.22 6.95 9.68
N SER A 540 17.69 8.15 9.47
CA SER A 540 16.60 8.66 10.28
C SER A 540 15.27 7.98 9.97
N ASP A 541 15.20 7.31 8.80
CA ASP A 541 14.02 6.68 8.24
C ASP A 541 14.27 5.20 7.93
N ILE A 542 15.33 4.57 8.40
CA ILE A 542 15.69 3.23 8.54
C ILE A 542 16.17 2.35 7.58
N MET A 543 16.85 1.32 7.73
CA MET A 543 16.70 0.20 6.98
C MET A 543 17.72 -0.83 6.92
N GLY A 544 17.41 -2.00 6.49
CA GLY A 544 18.26 -3.12 6.56
C GLY A 544 18.13 -4.09 5.40
N ILE A 545 19.01 -5.06 5.25
CA ILE A 545 18.88 -6.14 4.29
C ILE A 545 18.06 -7.26 4.91
N SER A 546 16.96 -7.63 4.24
CA SER A 546 16.30 -8.91 4.42
C SER A 546 16.71 -9.79 3.25
N LYS A 547 17.43 -10.87 3.51
CA LYS A 547 17.63 -11.93 2.50
C LYS A 547 16.28 -12.57 2.24
N GLY A 548 15.71 -12.35 1.07
CA GLY A 548 14.52 -13.06 0.64
C GLY A 548 14.76 -14.55 0.76
N LYS A 549 13.98 -15.27 1.57
CA LYS A 549 13.95 -16.73 1.50
C LYS A 549 13.44 -17.11 0.12
N LYS A 550 14.24 -17.92 -0.58
CA LYS A 550 13.84 -18.58 -1.84
C LYS A 550 12.53 -19.34 -1.65
#